data_5cd191a5a708fb2bfb751f33cd8a69cd
#
_entry.id   5cd191a5a708fb2bfb751f33cd8a69cd
#
_cell.length_a   1.000
_cell.length_b   1.000
_cell.length_c   1.000
_cell.angle_alpha   90.00
_cell.angle_beta   90.00
_cell.angle_gamma   90.00
#
_symmetry.space_group_name_H-M   'P 1'
#
loop_
_entity.id
_entity.type
_entity.pdbx_description
1 polymer ?
#
loop_
_entity_poly.entity_id
_entity_poly.type
_entity_poly.pdbx_seq_one_letter_code
_entity_poly.pdbx_strand_id
1 'polypeptide(L)'
;ILAFSYPISLILRKIEKFMRAMSDPQTEILDEKNELADHIRTLSREGSTLDPEVFEIVGNTLEMGHLHVRDVLVPRNQVQVLDCQDSIEENLRIARTCGHTRLPICEGDLDQCLGIIHVKYAFRLLSEGKPIDLRSLCKKPAVLSTEDTLPVALRKMMRWKVHMALVRDEFGGIDGVITLEDILEEVVGEIQDEFDSEENTVQESGLGKWEVSGLSSVHELPEELT
;
A
#
# COMPACT_ATOMS: atom_id res chain seq x y z
N ILE A 1 -36.36 -21.54 40.79
CA ILE A 1 -35.45 -21.92 39.66
C ILE A 1 -34.49 -20.77 39.27
N LEU A 2 -34.71 -19.50 39.67
CA LEU A 2 -33.89 -18.34 39.31
C LEU A 2 -32.66 -18.08 40.23
N ALA A 3 -32.55 -18.78 41.34
CA ALA A 3 -31.50 -18.51 42.35
C ALA A 3 -30.16 -19.24 42.09
N PHE A 4 -30.11 -20.22 41.17
CA PHE A 4 -28.91 -21.03 40.93
C PHE A 4 -28.02 -20.58 39.77
N SER A 5 -28.48 -19.65 38.93
CA SER A 5 -27.73 -19.19 37.78
C SER A 5 -26.72 -18.04 38.09
N TYR A 6 -26.92 -17.35 39.22
CA TYR A 6 -26.12 -16.20 39.62
C TYR A 6 -24.64 -16.50 39.93
N PRO A 7 -24.31 -17.59 40.63
CA PRO A 7 -22.91 -17.90 40.92
C PRO A 7 -22.13 -18.39 39.68
N ILE A 8 -22.80 -19.06 38.75
CA ILE A 8 -22.19 -19.60 37.54
C ILE A 8 -21.80 -18.46 36.58
N SER A 9 -22.66 -17.46 36.43
CA SER A 9 -22.35 -16.27 35.60
C SER A 9 -21.20 -15.44 36.18
N LEU A 10 -21.03 -15.39 37.49
CA LEU A 10 -19.93 -14.72 38.20
C LEU A 10 -18.60 -15.47 38.01
N ILE A 11 -18.64 -16.81 38.02
CA ILE A 11 -17.49 -17.67 37.77
C ILE A 11 -17.06 -17.54 36.30
N LEU A 12 -18.01 -17.60 35.35
CA LEU A 12 -17.73 -17.42 33.93
C LEU A 12 -17.11 -16.05 33.62
N ARG A 13 -17.63 -14.97 34.23
CA ARG A 13 -17.03 -13.63 34.10
C ARG A 13 -15.62 -13.55 34.68
N LYS A 14 -15.32 -14.26 35.77
CA LYS A 14 -13.96 -14.32 36.34
C LYS A 14 -13.02 -15.15 35.45
N ILE A 15 -13.50 -16.23 34.87
CA ILE A 15 -12.73 -17.05 33.91
C ILE A 15 -12.47 -16.26 32.64
N GLU A 16 -13.46 -15.56 32.09
CA GLU A 16 -13.28 -14.66 30.96
C GLU A 16 -12.24 -13.56 31.24
N LYS A 17 -12.36 -12.91 32.41
CA LYS A 17 -11.42 -11.87 32.80
C LYS A 17 -10.00 -12.41 33.02
N PHE A 18 -9.87 -13.63 33.52
CA PHE A 18 -8.59 -14.31 33.69
C PHE A 18 -8.00 -14.76 32.33
N MET A 19 -8.82 -15.27 31.42
CA MET A 19 -8.39 -15.62 30.07
C MET A 19 -7.97 -14.37 29.25
N ARG A 20 -8.71 -13.26 29.36
CA ARG A 20 -8.32 -11.98 28.77
C ARG A 20 -6.99 -11.44 29.33
N ALA A 21 -6.75 -11.60 30.63
CA ALA A 21 -5.47 -11.18 31.26
C ALA A 21 -4.28 -12.07 30.87
N MET A 22 -4.52 -13.26 30.32
CA MET A 22 -3.50 -14.16 29.76
C MET A 22 -3.33 -13.99 28.25
N SER A 23 -4.20 -13.23 27.59
CA SER A 23 -4.07 -12.88 26.18
C SER A 23 -2.99 -11.82 26.02
N ASP A 24 -2.17 -12.00 24.98
CA ASP A 24 -1.11 -11.07 24.61
C ASP A 24 -1.72 -9.65 24.45
N PRO A 25 -1.10 -8.59 24.98
CA PRO A 25 -1.58 -7.21 24.80
C PRO A 25 -1.80 -6.80 23.34
N GLN A 26 -1.15 -7.46 22.40
CA GLN A 26 -1.37 -7.23 20.98
C GLN A 26 -2.73 -7.75 20.49
N THR A 27 -3.21 -8.87 21.02
CA THR A 27 -4.51 -9.44 20.66
C THR A 27 -5.67 -8.58 21.16
N GLU A 28 -5.54 -7.98 22.34
CA GLU A 28 -6.57 -7.08 22.89
C GLU A 28 -6.71 -5.78 22.08
N ILE A 29 -5.59 -5.24 21.58
CA ILE A 29 -5.58 -4.06 20.70
C ILE A 29 -6.17 -4.40 19.32
N LEU A 30 -5.97 -5.62 18.83
CA LEU A 30 -6.54 -6.10 17.57
C LEU A 30 -8.06 -6.23 17.66
N ASP A 31 -8.55 -6.84 18.74
CA ASP A 31 -9.99 -7.02 18.97
C ASP A 31 -10.70 -5.66 19.11
N GLU A 32 -10.10 -4.71 19.83
CA GLU A 32 -10.65 -3.35 19.98
C GLU A 32 -10.73 -2.59 18.66
N LYS A 33 -9.72 -2.74 17.79
CA LYS A 33 -9.72 -2.15 16.45
C LYS A 33 -10.79 -2.77 15.54
N ASN A 34 -10.93 -4.09 15.57
CA ASN A 34 -11.94 -4.81 14.79
C ASN A 34 -13.36 -4.44 15.24
N GLU A 35 -13.60 -4.36 16.55
CA GLU A 35 -14.87 -3.88 17.10
C GLU A 35 -15.17 -2.43 16.66
N LEU A 36 -14.14 -1.57 16.60
CA LEU A 36 -14.30 -0.19 16.13
C LEU A 36 -14.60 -0.14 14.63
N ALA A 37 -13.93 -0.94 13.81
CA ALA A 37 -14.19 -1.03 12.38
C ALA A 37 -15.62 -1.52 12.10
N ASP A 38 -16.10 -2.56 12.79
CA ASP A 38 -17.45 -3.05 12.66
C ASP A 38 -18.51 -2.04 13.14
N HIS A 39 -18.17 -1.28 14.18
CA HIS A 39 -19.06 -0.21 14.66
C HIS A 39 -19.18 0.93 13.65
N ILE A 40 -18.07 1.30 13.01
CA ILE A 40 -18.05 2.31 11.93
C ILE A 40 -18.86 1.83 10.73
N ARG A 41 -18.69 0.56 10.30
CA ARG A 41 -19.49 -0.05 9.22
C ARG A 41 -20.99 -0.07 9.55
N THR A 42 -21.34 -0.31 10.80
CA THR A 42 -22.75 -0.29 11.26
C THR A 42 -23.33 1.10 11.21
N LEU A 43 -22.57 2.12 11.65
CA LEU A 43 -22.98 3.53 11.60
C LEU A 43 -23.18 4.02 10.15
N SER A 44 -22.38 3.53 9.20
CA SER A 44 -22.57 3.83 7.78
C SER A 44 -23.91 3.33 7.23
N ARG A 45 -24.41 2.19 7.74
CA ARG A 45 -25.70 1.59 7.31
C ARG A 45 -26.94 2.23 7.96
N GLU A 46 -26.81 2.84 9.11
CA GLU A 46 -27.95 3.35 9.92
C GLU A 46 -28.31 4.83 9.65
N GLY A 47 -27.91 5.40 8.50
CA GLY A 47 -28.33 6.76 8.09
C GLY A 47 -27.50 7.88 8.73
N SER A 48 -26.21 7.67 8.90
CA SER A 48 -25.25 8.69 9.29
C SER A 48 -25.29 9.90 8.34
N THR A 49 -25.03 11.08 8.89
CA THR A 49 -24.88 12.33 8.12
C THR A 49 -23.50 12.49 7.49
N LEU A 50 -22.59 11.51 7.68
CA LEU A 50 -21.27 11.50 7.10
C LEU A 50 -21.30 10.88 5.69
N ASP A 51 -20.45 11.41 4.84
CA ASP A 51 -20.28 10.93 3.47
C ASP A 51 -19.81 9.47 3.47
N PRO A 52 -20.35 8.58 2.61
CA PRO A 52 -19.91 7.21 2.47
C PRO A 52 -18.39 7.08 2.25
N GLU A 53 -17.79 7.95 1.45
CA GLU A 53 -16.34 7.99 1.19
C GLU A 53 -15.52 8.20 2.48
N VAL A 54 -16.02 9.00 3.42
CA VAL A 54 -15.33 9.21 4.71
C VAL A 54 -15.33 7.95 5.54
N PHE A 55 -16.40 7.14 5.49
CA PHE A 55 -16.45 5.84 6.19
C PHE A 55 -15.46 4.84 5.58
N GLU A 56 -15.34 4.84 4.26
CA GLU A 56 -14.39 3.99 3.54
C GLU A 56 -12.95 4.34 3.93
N ILE A 57 -12.56 5.61 3.85
CA ILE A 57 -11.23 6.08 4.26
C ILE A 57 -10.92 5.71 5.72
N VAL A 58 -11.89 5.83 6.62
CA VAL A 58 -11.69 5.45 8.03
C VAL A 58 -11.52 3.93 8.17
N GLY A 59 -12.32 3.13 7.46
CA GLY A 59 -12.19 1.69 7.39
C GLY A 59 -10.81 1.26 6.90
N ASN A 60 -10.41 1.77 5.75
CA ASN A 60 -9.11 1.49 5.12
C ASN A 60 -7.93 1.90 6.03
N THR A 61 -8.06 3.05 6.73
CA THR A 61 -7.04 3.50 7.69
C THR A 61 -6.84 2.51 8.84
N LEU A 62 -7.91 1.86 9.31
CA LEU A 62 -7.84 0.85 10.36
C LEU A 62 -7.22 -0.45 9.82
N GLU A 63 -7.60 -0.86 8.61
CA GLU A 63 -7.06 -2.05 7.92
C GLU A 63 -5.58 -1.89 7.57
N MET A 64 -5.16 -0.71 7.09
CA MET A 64 -3.75 -0.39 6.83
C MET A 64 -2.84 -0.66 8.05
N GLY A 65 -3.40 -0.63 9.27
CA GLY A 65 -2.67 -0.92 10.50
C GLY A 65 -2.07 -2.33 10.56
N HIS A 66 -2.61 -3.27 9.79
CA HIS A 66 -2.18 -4.68 9.73
C HIS A 66 -1.28 -5.00 8.54
N LEU A 67 -1.28 -4.12 7.52
CA LEU A 67 -0.47 -4.29 6.33
C LEU A 67 1.01 -3.96 6.60
N HIS A 68 1.87 -4.73 5.96
CA HIS A 68 3.32 -4.54 5.97
C HIS A 68 3.77 -4.02 4.60
N VAL A 69 4.98 -3.49 4.56
CA VAL A 69 5.60 -3.00 3.32
C VAL A 69 5.66 -4.09 2.25
N ARG A 70 5.85 -5.37 2.64
CA ARG A 70 5.87 -6.51 1.71
C ARG A 70 4.55 -6.74 0.99
N ASP A 71 3.42 -6.29 1.55
CA ASP A 71 2.09 -6.53 0.99
C ASP A 71 1.76 -5.53 -0.13
N VAL A 72 2.49 -4.38 -0.18
CA VAL A 72 2.18 -3.23 -1.06
C VAL A 72 3.35 -2.82 -1.96
N LEU A 73 4.58 -3.28 -1.67
CA LEU A 73 5.77 -2.90 -2.45
C LEU A 73 5.62 -3.26 -3.94
N VAL A 74 6.22 -2.46 -4.82
CA VAL A 74 6.45 -2.83 -6.22
C VAL A 74 7.63 -3.80 -6.27
N PRO A 75 7.41 -5.07 -6.68
CA PRO A 75 8.44 -6.10 -6.70
C PRO A 75 9.61 -5.74 -7.64
N ARG A 76 10.83 -6.16 -7.29
CA ARG A 76 12.06 -5.82 -8.03
C ARG A 76 12.01 -6.10 -9.54
N ASN A 77 11.29 -7.14 -9.96
CA ASN A 77 11.14 -7.51 -11.36
C ASN A 77 10.21 -6.56 -12.16
N GLN A 78 9.46 -5.71 -11.47
CA GLN A 78 8.58 -4.70 -12.07
C GLN A 78 9.16 -3.29 -11.96
N VAL A 79 10.20 -3.10 -11.13
CA VAL A 79 10.83 -1.79 -10.95
C VAL A 79 11.60 -1.37 -12.21
N GLN A 80 11.23 -0.22 -12.76
CA GLN A 80 12.03 0.42 -13.81
C GLN A 80 13.23 1.12 -13.19
N VAL A 81 14.41 0.80 -13.68
CA VAL A 81 15.68 1.39 -13.19
C VAL A 81 16.43 2.08 -14.31
N LEU A 82 17.31 3.03 -13.96
CA LEU A 82 18.32 3.58 -14.86
C LEU A 82 19.66 2.93 -14.50
N ASP A 83 20.41 2.48 -15.52
CA ASP A 83 21.72 1.87 -15.31
C ASP A 83 22.84 2.85 -15.65
N CYS A 84 23.75 3.08 -14.71
CA CYS A 84 24.92 3.93 -14.94
C CYS A 84 25.92 3.34 -15.95
N GLN A 85 25.78 2.06 -16.30
CA GLN A 85 26.60 1.40 -17.33
C GLN A 85 26.07 1.64 -18.73
N ASP A 86 24.80 2.01 -18.86
CA ASP A 86 24.16 2.34 -20.12
C ASP A 86 24.49 3.78 -20.58
N SER A 87 24.24 4.02 -21.85
CA SER A 87 24.38 5.37 -22.41
C SER A 87 23.36 6.34 -21.83
N ILE A 88 23.65 7.64 -21.83
CA ILE A 88 22.72 8.69 -21.40
C ILE A 88 21.44 8.66 -22.25
N GLU A 89 21.58 8.44 -23.54
CA GLU A 89 20.49 8.38 -24.50
C GLU A 89 19.49 7.27 -24.15
N GLU A 90 20.00 6.09 -23.81
CA GLU A 90 19.19 4.96 -23.40
C GLU A 90 18.47 5.21 -22.07
N ASN A 91 19.18 5.72 -21.08
CA ASN A 91 18.59 6.10 -19.80
C ASN A 91 17.50 7.17 -19.95
N LEU A 92 17.69 8.16 -20.80
CA LEU A 92 16.68 9.17 -21.09
C LEU A 92 15.49 8.60 -21.87
N ARG A 93 15.73 7.59 -22.73
CA ARG A 93 14.67 6.87 -23.43
C ARG A 93 13.80 6.13 -22.41
N ILE A 94 14.39 5.36 -21.50
CA ILE A 94 13.69 4.65 -20.42
C ILE A 94 12.88 5.64 -19.60
N ALA A 95 13.51 6.71 -19.10
CA ALA A 95 12.85 7.72 -18.27
C ALA A 95 11.66 8.41 -18.96
N ARG A 96 11.71 8.54 -20.29
CA ARG A 96 10.62 9.13 -21.08
C ARG A 96 9.48 8.14 -21.30
N THR A 97 9.82 6.87 -21.54
CA THR A 97 8.84 5.85 -21.90
C THR A 97 8.05 5.35 -20.70
N CYS A 98 8.69 5.19 -19.53
CA CYS A 98 8.03 4.67 -18.32
C CYS A 98 7.10 5.70 -17.65
N GLY A 99 7.25 6.99 -17.92
CA GLY A 99 6.39 8.03 -17.35
C GLY A 99 6.58 8.32 -15.87
N HIS A 100 7.44 7.56 -15.17
CA HIS A 100 7.63 7.73 -13.73
C HIS A 100 8.40 9.02 -13.39
N THR A 101 8.00 9.67 -12.32
CA THR A 101 8.63 10.89 -11.81
C THR A 101 9.98 10.63 -11.15
N ARG A 102 10.13 9.46 -10.51
CA ARG A 102 11.32 9.04 -9.77
C ARG A 102 11.74 7.66 -10.21
N LEU A 103 13.05 7.50 -10.42
CA LEU A 103 13.64 6.22 -10.83
C LEU A 103 14.87 5.92 -9.99
N PRO A 104 15.08 4.66 -9.57
CA PRO A 104 16.35 4.21 -9.02
C PRO A 104 17.44 4.27 -10.10
N ILE A 105 18.65 4.65 -9.69
CA ILE A 105 19.87 4.58 -10.50
C ILE A 105 20.74 3.48 -9.92
N CYS A 106 21.10 2.51 -10.74
CA CYS A 106 21.83 1.32 -10.33
C CYS A 106 23.13 1.11 -11.13
N GLU A 107 23.95 0.20 -10.69
CA GLU A 107 25.06 -0.38 -11.44
C GLU A 107 24.72 -1.85 -11.75
N GLY A 108 23.96 -2.08 -12.81
CA GLY A 108 23.53 -3.40 -13.28
C GLY A 108 22.33 -3.98 -12.54
N ASP A 109 22.26 -3.91 -11.21
CA ASP A 109 21.19 -4.51 -10.41
C ASP A 109 20.65 -3.57 -9.34
N LEU A 110 19.39 -3.79 -8.92
CA LEU A 110 18.71 -2.98 -7.88
C LEU A 110 19.42 -3.07 -6.51
N ASP A 111 20.10 -4.19 -6.22
CA ASP A 111 20.94 -4.33 -5.02
C ASP A 111 22.14 -3.37 -5.02
N GLN A 112 22.57 -2.92 -6.20
CA GLN A 112 23.61 -1.92 -6.42
C GLN A 112 23.04 -0.53 -6.67
N CYS A 113 21.92 -0.20 -6.05
CA CYS A 113 21.28 1.09 -6.23
C CYS A 113 22.12 2.21 -5.60
N LEU A 114 22.55 3.15 -6.43
CA LEU A 114 23.34 4.33 -6.05
C LEU A 114 22.46 5.42 -5.45
N GLY A 115 21.20 5.50 -5.89
CA GLY A 115 20.28 6.53 -5.45
C GLY A 115 19.00 6.61 -6.26
N ILE A 116 18.16 7.56 -5.90
CA ILE A 116 16.91 7.86 -6.61
C ILE A 116 17.04 9.23 -7.27
N ILE A 117 16.73 9.29 -8.56
CA ILE A 117 16.68 10.53 -9.32
C ILE A 117 15.22 10.99 -9.48
N HIS A 118 15.04 12.32 -9.47
CA HIS A 118 13.81 12.92 -9.98
C HIS A 118 14.05 13.31 -11.45
N VAL A 119 13.36 12.64 -12.34
CA VAL A 119 13.53 12.68 -13.81
C VAL A 119 13.52 14.13 -14.37
N LYS A 120 12.71 15.02 -13.78
CA LYS A 120 12.66 16.44 -14.21
C LYS A 120 14.02 17.16 -14.18
N TYR A 121 14.94 16.74 -13.29
CA TYR A 121 16.26 17.39 -13.24
C TYR A 121 17.13 17.00 -14.43
N ALA A 122 17.07 15.74 -14.87
CA ALA A 122 17.75 15.30 -16.08
C ALA A 122 17.20 16.02 -17.33
N PHE A 123 15.87 16.08 -17.46
CA PHE A 123 15.25 16.77 -18.59
C PHE A 123 15.49 18.28 -18.59
N ARG A 124 15.61 18.91 -17.41
CA ARG A 124 15.99 20.31 -17.33
C ARG A 124 17.40 20.54 -17.89
N LEU A 125 18.37 19.72 -17.47
CA LEU A 125 19.75 19.83 -17.98
C LEU A 125 19.80 19.59 -19.49
N LEU A 126 19.03 18.60 -19.98
CA LEU A 126 18.91 18.33 -21.41
C LEU A 126 18.40 19.57 -22.18
N SER A 127 17.34 20.22 -21.69
CA SER A 127 16.77 21.41 -22.32
C SER A 127 17.72 22.63 -22.30
N GLU A 128 18.62 22.69 -21.30
CA GLU A 128 19.63 23.71 -21.18
C GLU A 128 20.91 23.39 -21.99
N GLY A 129 20.96 22.25 -22.69
CA GLY A 129 22.15 21.78 -23.43
C GLY A 129 23.37 21.49 -22.53
N LYS A 130 23.11 21.19 -21.26
CA LYS A 130 24.16 20.87 -20.27
C LYS A 130 24.43 19.36 -20.23
N PRO A 131 25.69 18.97 -19.91
CA PRO A 131 26.01 17.57 -19.73
C PRO A 131 25.18 16.97 -18.56
N ILE A 132 24.73 15.74 -18.75
CA ILE A 132 23.97 15.00 -17.76
C ILE A 132 24.86 13.93 -17.13
N ASP A 133 25.08 14.03 -15.82
CA ASP A 133 25.69 13.00 -15.02
C ASP A 133 24.65 12.49 -14.02
N LEU A 134 24.13 11.28 -14.28
CA LEU A 134 23.07 10.67 -13.47
C LEU A 134 23.53 10.45 -12.02
N ARG A 135 24.80 10.09 -11.79
CA ARG A 135 25.34 9.89 -10.44
C ARG A 135 25.29 11.15 -9.60
N SER A 136 25.58 12.30 -10.22
CA SER A 136 25.54 13.60 -9.53
C SER A 136 24.11 14.09 -9.23
N LEU A 137 23.12 13.62 -9.98
CA LEU A 137 21.72 14.01 -9.85
C LEU A 137 20.95 13.15 -8.85
N CYS A 138 21.42 11.94 -8.54
CA CYS A 138 20.73 11.05 -7.63
C CYS A 138 20.92 11.45 -6.16
N LYS A 139 19.94 11.14 -5.35
CA LYS A 139 19.98 11.27 -3.89
C LYS A 139 20.08 9.89 -3.28
N LYS A 140 20.83 9.77 -2.19
CA LYS A 140 20.93 8.51 -1.44
C LYS A 140 19.54 7.98 -1.14
N PRO A 141 19.26 6.69 -1.44
CA PRO A 141 17.94 6.12 -1.23
C PRO A 141 17.67 5.95 0.26
N ALA A 142 16.43 6.17 0.65
CA ALA A 142 15.91 5.67 1.91
C ALA A 142 15.67 4.16 1.77
N VAL A 143 15.80 3.42 2.88
CA VAL A 143 15.59 1.97 2.90
C VAL A 143 14.62 1.64 4.03
N LEU A 144 13.57 0.90 3.70
CA LEU A 144 12.59 0.32 4.61
C LEU A 144 12.78 -1.19 4.67
N SER A 145 12.25 -1.85 5.69
CA SER A 145 12.20 -3.30 5.78
C SER A 145 10.86 -3.82 5.24
N THR A 146 10.86 -5.01 4.66
CA THR A 146 9.64 -5.76 4.33
C THR A 146 8.72 -5.95 5.53
N GLU A 147 9.31 -6.04 6.75
CA GLU A 147 8.59 -6.24 8.01
C GLU A 147 8.09 -4.92 8.65
N ASP A 148 8.44 -3.76 8.12
CA ASP A 148 7.86 -2.50 8.58
C ASP A 148 6.35 -2.50 8.28
N THR A 149 5.50 -2.14 9.24
CA THR A 149 4.07 -1.92 8.97
C THR A 149 3.88 -0.62 8.18
N LEU A 150 2.83 -0.53 7.37
CA LEU A 150 2.58 0.66 6.54
C LEU A 150 2.52 1.96 7.35
N PRO A 151 1.88 2.03 8.55
CA PRO A 151 1.93 3.23 9.38
C PRO A 151 3.35 3.61 9.85
N VAL A 152 4.23 2.62 10.04
CA VAL A 152 5.64 2.87 10.39
C VAL A 152 6.39 3.39 9.16
N ALA A 153 6.20 2.77 8.00
CA ALA A 153 6.78 3.17 6.73
C ALA A 153 6.38 4.62 6.38
N LEU A 154 5.09 4.93 6.45
CA LEU A 154 4.55 6.27 6.22
C LEU A 154 5.23 7.32 7.10
N ARG A 155 5.29 7.07 8.42
CA ARG A 155 5.97 8.00 9.36
C ARG A 155 7.45 8.18 9.04
N LYS A 156 8.16 7.09 8.69
CA LYS A 156 9.58 7.15 8.31
C LYS A 156 9.76 8.00 7.04
N MET A 157 8.98 7.74 5.98
CA MET A 157 9.07 8.46 4.71
C MET A 157 8.74 9.95 4.88
N MET A 158 7.70 10.29 5.63
CA MET A 158 7.37 11.69 5.95
C MET A 158 8.48 12.39 6.73
N ARG A 159 9.05 11.73 7.75
CA ARG A 159 10.16 12.27 8.54
C ARG A 159 11.42 12.51 7.71
N TRP A 160 11.73 11.60 6.78
CA TRP A 160 12.87 11.71 5.89
C TRP A 160 12.60 12.61 4.69
N LYS A 161 11.34 13.00 4.47
CA LYS A 161 10.87 13.80 3.33
C LYS A 161 11.20 13.14 1.99
N VAL A 162 10.97 11.84 1.91
CA VAL A 162 11.16 11.03 0.70
C VAL A 162 9.81 10.53 0.20
N HIS A 163 9.66 10.41 -1.13
CA HIS A 163 8.47 9.92 -1.80
C HIS A 163 8.67 8.50 -2.35
N MET A 164 9.90 7.99 -2.35
CA MET A 164 10.23 6.64 -2.79
C MET A 164 11.33 6.11 -1.88
N ALA A 165 11.22 4.85 -1.49
CA ALA A 165 12.21 4.13 -0.71
C ALA A 165 12.48 2.77 -1.35
N LEU A 166 13.69 2.25 -1.19
CA LEU A 166 14.00 0.85 -1.45
C LEU A 166 13.46 0.01 -0.31
N VAL A 167 13.04 -1.20 -0.62
CA VAL A 167 12.57 -2.18 0.36
C VAL A 167 13.57 -3.32 0.44
N ARG A 168 14.06 -3.58 1.66
CA ARG A 168 15.05 -4.62 1.93
C ARG A 168 14.43 -5.79 2.64
N ASP A 169 14.77 -6.99 2.19
CA ASP A 169 14.39 -8.25 2.81
C ASP A 169 15.22 -8.56 4.08
N GLU A 170 14.90 -9.65 4.74
CA GLU A 170 15.59 -10.15 5.93
C GLU A 170 17.03 -10.67 5.65
N PHE A 171 17.35 -10.97 4.40
CA PHE A 171 18.66 -11.45 3.95
C PHE A 171 19.59 -10.31 3.52
N GLY A 172 19.07 -9.08 3.46
CA GLY A 172 19.80 -7.87 3.08
C GLY A 172 19.72 -7.52 1.60
N GLY A 173 19.00 -8.30 0.79
CA GLY A 173 18.70 -8.02 -0.62
C GLY A 173 17.63 -6.93 -0.77
N ILE A 174 17.54 -6.33 -1.95
CA ILE A 174 16.48 -5.38 -2.28
C ILE A 174 15.35 -6.11 -2.99
N ASP A 175 14.20 -6.19 -2.31
CA ASP A 175 12.98 -6.85 -2.79
C ASP A 175 12.20 -6.00 -3.79
N GLY A 176 12.32 -4.68 -3.67
CA GLY A 176 11.62 -3.76 -4.54
C GLY A 176 11.69 -2.31 -4.07
N VAL A 177 10.69 -1.55 -4.45
CA VAL A 177 10.49 -0.16 -4.02
C VAL A 177 9.09 0.04 -3.48
N ILE A 178 8.92 1.08 -2.68
CA ILE A 178 7.61 1.57 -2.26
C ILE A 178 7.58 3.09 -2.37
N THR A 179 6.46 3.63 -2.80
CA THR A 179 6.25 5.08 -2.86
C THR A 179 5.30 5.55 -1.76
N LEU A 180 5.29 6.85 -1.52
CA LEU A 180 4.32 7.45 -0.60
C LEU A 180 2.91 7.34 -1.15
N GLU A 181 2.83 7.42 -2.47
CA GLU A 181 1.61 7.30 -3.25
C GLU A 181 0.96 5.92 -3.04
N ASP A 182 1.75 4.82 -3.13
CA ASP A 182 1.26 3.44 -2.89
C ASP A 182 0.67 3.28 -1.47
N ILE A 183 1.33 3.86 -0.46
CA ILE A 183 0.83 3.80 0.93
C ILE A 183 -0.46 4.60 1.11
N LEU A 184 -0.59 5.72 0.41
CA LEU A 184 -1.80 6.56 0.49
C LEU A 184 -2.97 5.91 -0.25
N GLU A 185 -2.72 5.16 -1.31
CA GLU A 185 -3.72 4.39 -2.04
C GLU A 185 -4.43 3.37 -1.13
N GLU A 186 -3.69 2.71 -0.24
CA GLU A 186 -4.28 1.82 0.78
C GLU A 186 -5.20 2.53 1.79
N VAL A 187 -5.10 3.85 1.91
CA VAL A 187 -5.98 4.65 2.80
C VAL A 187 -7.18 5.21 2.04
N VAL A 188 -6.93 5.74 0.86
CA VAL A 188 -7.94 6.50 0.11
C VAL A 188 -8.74 5.59 -0.82
N GLY A 189 -8.21 4.40 -1.14
CA GLY A 189 -8.73 3.55 -2.22
C GLY A 189 -8.30 4.08 -3.58
N GLU A 190 -8.72 3.43 -4.64
CA GLU A 190 -8.52 3.93 -6.00
C GLU A 190 -9.26 5.26 -6.15
N ILE A 191 -8.50 6.34 -6.34
CA ILE A 191 -9.08 7.64 -6.70
C ILE A 191 -9.50 7.51 -8.15
N GLN A 192 -10.79 7.28 -8.38
CA GLN A 192 -11.34 7.34 -9.74
C GLN A 192 -11.05 8.73 -10.32
N ASP A 193 -10.23 8.79 -11.36
CA ASP A 193 -10.01 10.02 -12.12
C ASP A 193 -11.32 10.35 -12.89
N GLU A 194 -11.68 11.62 -12.99
CA GLU A 194 -12.83 12.10 -13.75
C GLU A 194 -12.81 11.65 -15.24
N PHE A 195 -11.68 11.08 -15.66
CA PHE A 195 -11.46 10.55 -17.01
C PHE A 195 -11.42 9.02 -17.07
N ASP A 196 -11.48 8.33 -15.93
CA ASP A 196 -11.62 6.88 -15.92
C ASP A 196 -13.06 6.55 -16.34
N SER A 197 -13.22 6.25 -17.62
CA SER A 197 -14.42 5.59 -18.08
C SER A 197 -14.51 4.27 -17.32
N GLU A 198 -15.63 4.03 -16.64
CA GLU A 198 -16.00 2.74 -16.07
C GLU A 198 -15.82 1.67 -17.16
N GLU A 199 -14.63 1.08 -17.28
CA GLU A 199 -14.50 -0.22 -17.91
C GLU A 199 -15.20 -1.18 -16.97
N ASN A 200 -16.46 -1.50 -17.30
CA ASN A 200 -17.21 -2.51 -16.57
C ASN A 200 -16.38 -3.79 -16.56
N THR A 201 -15.65 -4.00 -15.46
CA THR A 201 -14.77 -5.14 -15.26
C THR A 201 -15.55 -6.46 -15.24
N VAL A 202 -16.89 -6.36 -15.05
CA VAL A 202 -17.84 -7.48 -15.05
C VAL A 202 -19.03 -7.11 -15.94
N GLN A 203 -19.21 -7.78 -17.08
CA GLN A 203 -20.32 -7.56 -18.01
C GLN A 203 -21.09 -8.86 -18.26
N GLU A 204 -22.42 -8.78 -18.21
CA GLU A 204 -23.28 -9.89 -18.64
C GLU A 204 -23.27 -9.96 -20.17
N SER A 205 -22.62 -10.96 -20.75
CA SER A 205 -22.52 -11.17 -22.21
C SER A 205 -23.59 -12.12 -22.76
N GLY A 206 -24.60 -12.48 -21.95
CA GLY A 206 -25.76 -13.30 -22.31
C GLY A 206 -26.37 -13.99 -21.11
N LEU A 207 -27.55 -14.63 -21.29
CA LEU A 207 -28.27 -15.34 -20.23
C LEU A 207 -27.35 -16.27 -19.42
N GLY A 208 -26.96 -15.82 -18.21
CA GLY A 208 -26.10 -16.55 -17.29
C GLY A 208 -24.62 -16.67 -17.74
N LYS A 209 -24.14 -15.78 -18.63
CA LYS A 209 -22.73 -15.69 -19.03
C LYS A 209 -22.19 -14.32 -18.67
N TRP A 210 -21.11 -14.32 -17.94
CA TRP A 210 -20.41 -13.12 -17.49
C TRP A 210 -19.03 -13.07 -18.14
N GLU A 211 -18.65 -11.91 -18.63
CA GLU A 211 -17.30 -11.60 -19.07
C GLU A 211 -16.64 -10.79 -17.97
N VAL A 212 -15.58 -11.36 -17.38
CA VAL A 212 -14.91 -10.81 -16.19
C VAL A 212 -13.45 -10.54 -16.56
N SER A 213 -12.96 -9.35 -16.28
CA SER A 213 -11.54 -9.04 -16.39
C SER A 213 -10.74 -9.93 -15.42
N GLY A 214 -9.61 -10.48 -15.86
CA GLY A 214 -8.72 -11.25 -14.98
C GLY A 214 -8.06 -10.44 -13.86
N LEU A 215 -8.29 -9.14 -13.83
CA LEU A 215 -7.82 -8.20 -12.79
C LEU A 215 -8.93 -7.81 -11.81
N SER A 216 -10.18 -8.25 -12.05
CA SER A 216 -11.32 -7.96 -11.16
C SER A 216 -11.15 -8.61 -9.81
N SER A 217 -11.49 -7.88 -8.75
CA SER A 217 -11.55 -8.42 -7.39
C SER A 217 -12.70 -9.42 -7.24
N VAL A 218 -12.53 -10.43 -6.39
CA VAL A 218 -13.59 -11.40 -6.05
C VAL A 218 -14.82 -10.71 -5.47
N HIS A 219 -14.66 -9.56 -4.84
CA HIS A 219 -15.76 -8.77 -4.27
C HIS A 219 -16.59 -8.01 -5.31
N GLU A 220 -16.10 -7.86 -6.54
CA GLU A 220 -16.83 -7.24 -7.65
C GLU A 220 -17.68 -8.24 -8.42
N LEU A 221 -17.56 -9.53 -8.09
CA LEU A 221 -18.34 -10.57 -8.74
C LEU A 221 -19.80 -10.56 -8.24
N PRO A 222 -20.79 -10.75 -9.13
CA PRO A 222 -22.17 -10.92 -8.73
C PRO A 222 -22.34 -12.08 -7.74
N GLU A 223 -23.26 -11.96 -6.80
CA GLU A 223 -23.54 -13.00 -5.79
C GLU A 223 -23.86 -14.37 -6.42
N GLU A 224 -24.27 -14.40 -7.69
CA GLU A 224 -24.57 -15.61 -8.46
C GLU A 224 -23.32 -16.38 -8.89
N LEU A 225 -22.12 -15.77 -8.78
CA LEU A 225 -20.82 -16.35 -9.14
C LEU A 225 -19.92 -16.64 -7.94
N THR A 226 -20.34 -16.28 -6.73
CA THR A 226 -19.67 -16.55 -5.45
C THR A 226 -20.42 -17.64 -4.69
#